data_6ae5b5f511965a78d39d9a843f1158b7
#
_entry.id   6ae5b5f511965a78d39d9a843f1158b7
#
_cell.length_a   1.000
_cell.length_b   1.000
_cell.length_c   1.000
_cell.angle_alpha   90.00
_cell.angle_beta   90.00
_cell.angle_gamma   90.00
#
_symmetry.space_group_name_H-M   'P 1'
#
loop_
_entity.id
_entity.type
_entity.pdbx_description
1 polymer ?
#
loop_
_entity_poly.entity_id
_entity_poly.type
_entity_poly.pdbx_seq_one_letter_code
_entity_poly.pdbx_strand_id
1 'polypeptide(L)'
;MIVILFIFPLTIVLLLIWAITRKRIFGKILGYFWLSLLGLFCLGTIVHLLTDKMELKKSDYYGQYIVNRDYFPGKQADWQYNNFRFEIKENDVIYFHVTDKEKILKTYRGTITTTKPYSSERLIIKMEQTTHHIMTSNPTTYRSAWSFYLVFYSPKFNNVYFKKGQWKALDK
;
A
#
# COMPACT_ATOMS: atom_id res chain seq x y z
N MET A 1 -23.10 4.59 15.69
CA MET A 1 -24.41 4.49 16.39
C MET A 1 -24.48 5.38 17.64
N ILE A 2 -23.51 5.34 18.56
CA ILE A 2 -23.51 6.13 19.82
C ILE A 2 -23.57 7.65 19.56
N VAL A 3 -22.85 8.18 18.59
CA VAL A 3 -22.81 9.62 18.25
C VAL A 3 -24.19 10.17 17.85
N ILE A 4 -24.96 9.43 17.07
CA ILE A 4 -26.30 9.83 16.65
C ILE A 4 -27.25 9.95 17.85
N LEU A 5 -27.10 9.08 18.83
CA LEU A 5 -27.92 9.03 20.04
C LEU A 5 -27.78 10.30 20.90
N PHE A 6 -26.65 10.98 20.85
CA PHE A 6 -26.42 12.23 21.58
C PHE A 6 -26.68 13.48 20.74
N ILE A 7 -26.31 13.46 19.46
CA ILE A 7 -26.49 14.62 18.57
C ILE A 7 -27.96 14.92 18.35
N PHE A 8 -28.80 13.89 18.15
CA PHE A 8 -30.21 14.07 17.83
C PHE A 8 -31.00 14.71 18.98
N PRO A 9 -30.94 14.22 20.25
CA PRO A 9 -31.61 14.89 21.38
C PRO A 9 -31.10 16.31 21.62
N LEU A 10 -29.78 16.54 21.54
CA LEU A 10 -29.20 17.87 21.72
C LEU A 10 -29.73 18.85 20.67
N THR A 11 -29.85 18.43 19.43
CA THR A 11 -30.43 19.24 18.35
C THR A 11 -31.89 19.60 18.66
N ILE A 12 -32.70 18.64 19.11
CA ILE A 12 -34.11 18.86 19.47
C ILE A 12 -34.21 19.88 20.61
N VAL A 13 -33.39 19.71 21.66
CA VAL A 13 -33.38 20.63 22.82
C VAL A 13 -33.06 22.06 22.35
N LEU A 14 -32.01 22.22 21.55
CA LEU A 14 -31.59 23.53 21.02
C LEU A 14 -32.69 24.16 20.13
N LEU A 15 -33.36 23.35 19.32
CA LEU A 15 -34.50 23.81 18.50
C LEU A 15 -35.68 24.26 19.37
N LEU A 16 -36.03 23.52 20.42
CA LEU A 16 -37.09 23.88 21.34
C LEU A 16 -36.75 25.18 22.10
N ILE A 17 -35.57 25.34 22.60
CA ILE A 17 -35.08 26.56 23.26
C ILE A 17 -35.19 27.75 22.26
N TRP A 18 -34.76 27.58 21.03
CA TRP A 18 -34.85 28.62 20.00
C TRP A 18 -36.31 28.98 19.69
N ALA A 19 -37.18 27.99 19.53
CA ALA A 19 -38.60 28.18 19.24
C ALA A 19 -39.33 28.95 20.36
N ILE A 20 -39.02 28.63 21.62
CA ILE A 20 -39.61 29.25 22.83
C ILE A 20 -39.09 30.67 23.03
N THR A 21 -37.76 30.84 22.97
CA THR A 21 -37.10 32.11 23.31
C THR A 21 -37.12 33.10 22.16
N ARG A 22 -37.27 32.62 20.90
CA ARG A 22 -37.17 33.37 19.64
C ARG A 22 -35.92 34.24 19.51
N LYS A 23 -34.88 34.01 20.38
CA LYS A 23 -33.64 34.76 20.32
C LYS A 23 -32.76 34.26 19.20
N ARG A 24 -32.33 35.15 18.30
CA ARG A 24 -31.48 34.84 17.14
C ARG A 24 -30.17 34.13 17.50
N ILE A 25 -29.69 34.27 18.75
CA ILE A 25 -28.44 33.66 19.22
C ILE A 25 -28.51 32.12 19.21
N PHE A 26 -29.66 31.55 19.63
CA PHE A 26 -29.82 30.09 19.64
C PHE A 26 -29.85 29.47 18.23
N GLY A 27 -30.45 30.18 17.27
CA GLY A 27 -30.41 29.77 15.86
C GLY A 27 -28.97 29.81 15.29
N LYS A 28 -28.18 30.83 15.67
CA LYS A 28 -26.77 30.88 15.26
C LYS A 28 -25.94 29.75 15.88
N ILE A 29 -26.14 29.47 17.17
CA ILE A 29 -25.44 28.35 17.86
C ILE A 29 -25.77 27.03 17.17
N LEU A 30 -27.04 26.78 16.87
CA LEU A 30 -27.47 25.57 16.18
C LEU A 30 -26.85 25.49 14.77
N GLY A 31 -26.81 26.60 14.03
CA GLY A 31 -26.19 26.67 12.71
C GLY A 31 -24.69 26.37 12.76
N TYR A 32 -23.96 26.98 13.68
CA TYR A 32 -22.52 26.70 13.86
C TYR A 32 -22.25 25.26 14.32
N PHE A 33 -23.12 24.71 15.17
CA PHE A 33 -23.01 23.32 15.60
C PHE A 33 -23.11 22.36 14.41
N TRP A 34 -24.14 22.51 13.56
CA TRP A 34 -24.30 21.67 12.37
C TRP A 34 -23.19 21.92 11.32
N LEU A 35 -22.75 23.16 11.16
CA LEU A 35 -21.65 23.49 10.26
C LEU A 35 -20.35 22.82 10.72
N SER A 36 -20.08 22.80 12.03
CA SER A 36 -18.89 22.13 12.58
C SER A 36 -18.94 20.62 12.39
N LEU A 37 -20.11 20.01 12.58
CA LEU A 37 -20.32 18.58 12.33
C LEU A 37 -20.10 18.23 10.87
N LEU A 38 -20.64 19.03 9.95
CA LEU A 38 -20.42 18.86 8.51
C LEU A 38 -18.93 18.99 8.16
N GLY A 39 -18.24 19.99 8.73
CA GLY A 39 -16.80 20.18 8.54
C GLY A 39 -16.00 18.98 9.03
N LEU A 40 -16.30 18.44 10.21
CA LEU A 40 -15.66 17.24 10.74
C LEU A 40 -15.93 15.99 9.86
N PHE A 41 -17.15 15.84 9.37
CA PHE A 41 -17.49 14.75 8.46
C PHE A 41 -16.70 14.84 7.14
N CYS A 42 -16.66 16.02 6.53
CA CYS A 42 -15.88 16.24 5.31
C CYS A 42 -14.40 15.98 5.55
N LEU A 43 -13.84 16.48 6.65
CA LEU A 43 -12.44 16.25 7.02
C LEU A 43 -12.16 14.75 7.20
N GLY A 44 -13.01 14.03 7.92
CA GLY A 44 -12.89 12.59 8.12
C GLY A 44 -12.93 11.81 6.80
N THR A 45 -13.82 12.20 5.89
CA THR A 45 -13.91 11.59 4.55
C THR A 45 -12.66 11.84 3.73
N ILE A 46 -12.13 13.07 3.74
CA ILE A 46 -10.88 13.41 3.04
C ILE A 46 -9.71 12.59 3.60
N VAL A 47 -9.56 12.53 4.93
CA VAL A 47 -8.49 11.74 5.57
C VAL A 47 -8.64 10.27 5.18
N HIS A 48 -9.83 9.72 5.21
CA HIS A 48 -10.09 8.33 4.81
C HIS A 48 -9.66 8.08 3.35
N LEU A 49 -10.10 8.93 2.41
CA LEU A 49 -9.71 8.82 1.01
C LEU A 49 -8.19 8.92 0.77
N LEU A 50 -7.50 9.75 1.58
CA LEU A 50 -6.05 9.93 1.46
C LEU A 50 -5.24 8.80 2.13
N THR A 51 -5.82 8.07 3.07
CA THR A 51 -5.12 7.03 3.85
C THR A 51 -5.52 5.60 3.51
N ASP A 52 -6.58 5.41 2.74
CA ASP A 52 -7.02 4.09 2.31
C ASP A 52 -5.93 3.37 1.53
N LYS A 53 -5.75 2.09 1.87
CA LYS A 53 -4.79 1.25 1.16
C LYS A 53 -5.25 1.03 -0.28
N MET A 54 -4.36 1.29 -1.23
CA MET A 54 -4.63 1.06 -2.64
C MET A 54 -5.09 -0.38 -2.91
N GLU A 55 -6.08 -0.53 -3.77
CA GLU A 55 -6.50 -1.84 -4.28
C GLU A 55 -5.66 -2.19 -5.51
N LEU A 56 -4.94 -3.30 -5.42
CA LEU A 56 -4.08 -3.76 -6.51
C LEU A 56 -4.85 -4.64 -7.46
N LYS A 57 -4.60 -4.43 -8.74
CA LYS A 57 -4.97 -5.29 -9.87
C LYS A 57 -3.72 -5.96 -10.41
N LYS A 58 -3.87 -6.99 -11.23
CA LYS A 58 -2.75 -7.69 -11.87
C LYS A 58 -1.82 -6.74 -12.62
N SER A 59 -2.38 -5.76 -13.34
CA SER A 59 -1.62 -4.73 -14.06
C SER A 59 -0.68 -3.91 -13.19
N ASP A 60 -1.02 -3.75 -11.92
CA ASP A 60 -0.18 -2.98 -11.00
C ASP A 60 1.12 -3.70 -10.62
N TYR A 61 1.20 -5.00 -10.88
CA TYR A 61 2.41 -5.78 -10.62
C TYR A 61 3.42 -5.72 -11.77
N TYR A 62 3.05 -5.31 -12.97
CA TYR A 62 4.00 -5.21 -14.08
C TYR A 62 5.04 -4.12 -13.86
N GLY A 63 6.26 -4.38 -14.29
CA GLY A 63 7.39 -3.47 -14.22
C GLY A 63 8.62 -4.05 -13.55
N GLN A 64 9.61 -3.20 -13.34
CA GLN A 64 10.89 -3.56 -12.74
C GLN A 64 10.86 -3.38 -11.22
N TYR A 65 11.57 -4.27 -10.53
CA TYR A 65 11.66 -4.31 -9.08
C TYR A 65 13.11 -4.39 -8.63
N ILE A 66 13.43 -3.57 -7.65
CA ILE A 66 14.73 -3.50 -7.00
C ILE A 66 14.59 -3.78 -5.50
N VAL A 67 15.65 -4.23 -4.86
CA VAL A 67 15.66 -4.40 -3.41
C VAL A 67 15.44 -3.05 -2.72
N ASN A 68 14.51 -3.02 -1.78
CA ASN A 68 14.25 -1.85 -0.96
C ASN A 68 15.24 -1.77 0.21
N ARG A 69 16.18 -0.85 0.12
CA ARG A 69 17.26 -0.65 1.09
C ARG A 69 16.80 -0.05 2.42
N ASP A 70 15.59 0.52 2.46
CA ASP A 70 15.08 1.24 3.64
C ASP A 70 14.80 0.29 4.82
N TYR A 71 14.57 -1.01 4.55
CA TYR A 71 14.27 -2.01 5.58
C TYR A 71 15.49 -2.69 6.19
N PHE A 72 16.65 -2.66 5.51
CA PHE A 72 17.91 -3.23 5.97
C PHE A 72 19.03 -2.24 5.70
N PRO A 73 19.23 -1.25 6.57
CA PRO A 73 20.30 -0.30 6.38
C PRO A 73 21.68 -0.99 6.51
N GLY A 74 22.60 -0.60 5.64
CA GLY A 74 23.99 -1.02 5.71
C GLY A 74 24.45 -1.94 4.58
N LYS A 75 25.64 -2.50 4.73
CA LYS A 75 26.36 -3.25 3.67
C LYS A 75 25.58 -4.43 3.09
N GLN A 76 24.74 -5.08 3.87
CA GLN A 76 23.94 -6.21 3.39
C GLN A 76 22.82 -5.75 2.44
N ALA A 77 22.16 -4.64 2.73
CA ALA A 77 21.14 -4.08 1.85
C ALA A 77 21.72 -3.62 0.53
N ASP A 78 22.89 -2.96 0.57
CA ASP A 78 23.58 -2.51 -0.62
C ASP A 78 24.09 -3.70 -1.47
N TRP A 79 24.54 -4.75 -0.81
CA TRP A 79 24.91 -5.98 -1.48
C TRP A 79 23.70 -6.63 -2.16
N GLN A 80 22.56 -6.80 -1.47
CA GLN A 80 21.35 -7.37 -2.04
C GLN A 80 20.81 -6.52 -3.21
N TYR A 81 20.85 -5.19 -3.08
CA TYR A 81 20.43 -4.25 -4.11
C TYR A 81 21.25 -4.42 -5.40
N ASN A 82 22.55 -4.65 -5.28
CA ASN A 82 23.44 -4.86 -6.42
C ASN A 82 23.36 -6.27 -7.02
N ASN A 83 22.82 -7.24 -6.24
CA ASN A 83 22.84 -8.64 -6.63
C ASN A 83 21.49 -9.19 -7.06
N PHE A 84 20.37 -8.54 -6.70
CA PHE A 84 19.04 -9.07 -6.97
C PHE A 84 18.09 -8.00 -7.51
N ARG A 85 17.45 -8.31 -8.62
CA ARG A 85 16.35 -7.55 -9.18
C ARG A 85 15.46 -8.46 -10.02
N PHE A 86 14.23 -8.04 -10.29
CA PHE A 86 13.37 -8.78 -11.19
C PHE A 86 12.47 -7.84 -12.01
N GLU A 87 11.91 -8.38 -13.07
CA GLU A 87 10.97 -7.70 -13.94
C GLU A 87 9.77 -8.59 -14.18
N ILE A 88 8.57 -8.03 -14.11
CA ILE A 88 7.33 -8.66 -14.51
C ILE A 88 6.84 -7.98 -15.78
N LYS A 89 6.76 -8.72 -16.86
CA LYS A 89 6.29 -8.25 -18.17
C LYS A 89 4.76 -8.31 -18.27
N GLU A 90 4.17 -7.50 -19.15
CA GLU A 90 2.73 -7.47 -19.41
C GLU A 90 2.15 -8.78 -19.97
N ASN A 91 3.01 -9.67 -20.47
CA ASN A 91 2.66 -11.02 -20.93
C ASN A 91 2.70 -12.07 -19.80
N ASP A 92 2.63 -11.64 -18.54
CA ASP A 92 2.64 -12.50 -17.35
C ASP A 92 3.94 -13.29 -17.11
N VAL A 93 5.03 -12.91 -17.73
CA VAL A 93 6.32 -13.54 -17.51
C VAL A 93 7.13 -12.74 -16.50
N ILE A 94 7.71 -13.45 -15.53
CA ILE A 94 8.67 -12.89 -14.58
C ILE A 94 10.08 -13.33 -14.92
N TYR A 95 11.01 -12.39 -14.88
CA TYR A 95 12.45 -12.65 -14.99
C TYR A 95 13.12 -12.19 -13.70
N PHE A 96 13.65 -13.13 -12.94
CA PHE A 96 14.47 -12.83 -11.76
C PHE A 96 15.95 -12.90 -12.13
N HIS A 97 16.66 -11.82 -11.87
CA HIS A 97 18.07 -11.66 -12.22
C HIS A 97 18.94 -11.71 -10.99
N VAL A 98 19.94 -12.58 -11.02
CA VAL A 98 21.12 -12.49 -10.18
C VAL A 98 22.14 -11.65 -10.92
N THR A 99 22.63 -10.61 -10.27
CA THR A 99 23.45 -9.58 -10.92
C THR A 99 24.73 -9.33 -10.12
N ASP A 100 25.70 -8.69 -10.76
CA ASP A 100 26.78 -7.98 -10.10
C ASP A 100 26.67 -6.53 -10.60
N LYS A 101 26.07 -5.69 -9.79
CA LYS A 101 25.71 -4.30 -10.13
C LYS A 101 24.90 -4.27 -11.44
N GLU A 102 25.45 -3.68 -12.50
CA GLU A 102 24.80 -3.56 -13.80
C GLU A 102 24.73 -4.91 -14.56
N LYS A 103 25.74 -5.75 -14.41
CA LYS A 103 25.89 -7.00 -15.16
C LYS A 103 24.93 -8.08 -14.66
N ILE A 104 24.14 -8.65 -15.56
CA ILE A 104 23.31 -9.82 -15.28
C ILE A 104 24.19 -11.07 -15.37
N LEU A 105 24.29 -11.83 -14.28
CA LEU A 105 25.05 -13.08 -14.20
C LEU A 105 24.17 -14.28 -14.53
N LYS A 106 22.92 -14.28 -14.04
CA LYS A 106 21.98 -15.37 -14.27
C LYS A 106 20.55 -14.85 -14.27
N THR A 107 19.70 -15.43 -15.11
CA THR A 107 18.27 -15.12 -15.18
C THR A 107 17.47 -16.39 -14.93
N TYR A 108 16.47 -16.29 -14.09
CA TYR A 108 15.46 -17.31 -13.85
C TYR A 108 14.13 -16.80 -14.41
N ARG A 109 13.42 -17.69 -15.08
CA ARG A 109 12.13 -17.37 -15.72
C ARG A 109 10.98 -18.03 -14.97
N GLY A 110 9.83 -17.40 -15.02
CA GLY A 110 8.60 -17.94 -14.48
C GLY A 110 7.38 -17.22 -15.04
N THR A 111 6.23 -17.57 -14.55
CA THR A 111 4.95 -16.95 -14.92
C THR A 111 4.28 -16.41 -13.67
N ILE A 112 3.45 -15.40 -13.84
CA ILE A 112 2.63 -14.85 -12.77
C ILE A 112 1.14 -15.10 -13.03
N THR A 113 0.42 -15.26 -11.95
CA THR A 113 -1.04 -15.18 -11.90
C THR A 113 -1.43 -14.35 -10.68
N THR A 114 -2.71 -14.06 -10.55
CA THR A 114 -3.23 -13.39 -9.36
C THR A 114 -4.41 -14.15 -8.79
N THR A 115 -4.60 -14.06 -7.49
CA THR A 115 -5.82 -14.49 -6.80
C THR A 115 -6.45 -13.30 -6.10
N LYS A 116 -7.78 -13.26 -6.08
CA LYS A 116 -8.54 -12.15 -5.47
C LYS A 116 -9.41 -12.66 -4.32
N PRO A 117 -8.83 -13.04 -3.17
CA PRO A 117 -9.61 -13.48 -2.02
C PRO A 117 -10.40 -12.35 -1.36
N TYR A 118 -9.98 -11.09 -1.59
CA TYR A 118 -10.60 -9.86 -1.08
C TYR A 118 -10.61 -8.79 -2.18
N SER A 119 -10.75 -7.52 -1.85
CA SER A 119 -10.79 -6.40 -2.78
C SER A 119 -9.53 -6.27 -3.65
N SER A 120 -8.36 -6.59 -3.09
CA SER A 120 -7.06 -6.46 -3.76
C SER A 120 -6.53 -7.81 -4.24
N GLU A 121 -6.03 -7.85 -5.47
CA GLU A 121 -5.38 -9.02 -6.04
C GLU A 121 -4.03 -9.28 -5.35
N ARG A 122 -3.69 -10.58 -5.21
CA ARG A 122 -2.42 -11.04 -4.65
C ARG A 122 -1.63 -11.77 -5.71
N LEU A 123 -0.34 -11.47 -5.79
CA LEU A 123 0.57 -12.06 -6.76
C LEU A 123 0.89 -13.52 -6.41
N ILE A 124 0.77 -14.40 -7.39
CA ILE A 124 1.20 -15.79 -7.35
C ILE A 124 2.26 -15.96 -8.43
N ILE A 125 3.40 -16.51 -8.06
CA ILE A 125 4.54 -16.73 -8.94
C ILE A 125 4.79 -18.23 -9.08
N LYS A 126 4.92 -18.69 -10.32
CA LYS A 126 5.32 -20.04 -10.65
C LYS A 126 6.62 -19.99 -11.45
N MET A 127 7.73 -20.24 -10.78
CA MET A 127 9.05 -20.30 -11.45
C MET A 127 9.22 -21.62 -12.18
N GLU A 128 9.95 -21.59 -13.29
CA GLU A 128 10.44 -22.77 -14.00
C GLU A 128 11.46 -23.52 -13.12
N GLN A 129 11.80 -24.76 -13.48
CA GLN A 129 12.75 -25.59 -12.68
C GLN A 129 14.10 -24.90 -12.47
N THR A 130 14.80 -25.27 -11.40
CA THR A 130 16.01 -24.60 -10.88
C THR A 130 15.77 -23.19 -10.37
N THR A 131 14.81 -23.05 -9.48
CA THR A 131 14.42 -21.77 -8.87
C THR A 131 15.51 -21.22 -7.91
N HIS A 132 15.67 -19.90 -7.91
CA HIS A 132 16.49 -19.22 -6.90
C HIS A 132 15.80 -19.21 -5.52
N HIS A 133 16.52 -19.39 -4.44
CA HIS A 133 15.95 -19.50 -3.08
C HIS A 133 15.11 -18.31 -2.62
N ILE A 134 15.23 -17.12 -3.22
CA ILE A 134 14.34 -15.96 -2.96
C ILE A 134 12.96 -16.17 -3.60
N MET A 135 12.88 -16.88 -4.72
CA MET A 135 11.66 -17.07 -5.52
C MET A 135 10.97 -18.42 -5.26
N THR A 136 11.26 -19.07 -4.14
CA THR A 136 10.67 -20.39 -3.79
C THR A 136 9.24 -20.29 -3.25
N SER A 137 8.83 -19.12 -2.81
CA SER A 137 7.49 -18.87 -2.26
C SER A 137 6.86 -17.63 -2.87
N ASN A 138 5.53 -17.55 -2.79
CA ASN A 138 4.82 -16.34 -3.20
C ASN A 138 5.14 -15.19 -2.26
N PRO A 139 5.27 -13.95 -2.78
CA PRO A 139 5.54 -12.80 -1.95
C PRO A 139 4.33 -12.38 -1.11
N THR A 140 4.60 -11.84 0.06
CA THR A 140 3.62 -11.04 0.79
C THR A 140 3.61 -9.63 0.23
N THR A 141 2.42 -9.14 -0.14
CA THR A 141 2.25 -7.78 -0.65
C THR A 141 1.83 -6.84 0.47
N TYR A 142 2.65 -5.83 0.75
CA TYR A 142 2.34 -4.75 1.67
C TYR A 142 1.92 -3.51 0.88
N ARG A 143 0.78 -2.91 1.28
CA ARG A 143 0.16 -1.78 0.59
C ARG A 143 0.06 -0.58 1.49
N SER A 144 0.36 0.60 0.97
CA SER A 144 0.02 1.90 1.53
C SER A 144 -1.07 2.58 0.67
N ALA A 145 -1.36 3.84 0.92
CA ALA A 145 -2.29 4.60 0.09
C ALA A 145 -1.75 4.85 -1.34
N TRP A 146 -0.44 4.96 -1.51
CA TRP A 146 0.17 5.42 -2.77
C TRP A 146 1.19 4.46 -3.36
N SER A 147 1.58 3.41 -2.63
CA SER A 147 2.62 2.48 -3.06
C SER A 147 2.42 1.11 -2.46
N PHE A 148 3.12 0.13 -3.02
CA PHE A 148 3.22 -1.19 -2.43
C PHE A 148 4.65 -1.72 -2.58
N TYR A 149 4.96 -2.73 -1.78
CA TYR A 149 6.20 -3.48 -1.90
C TYR A 149 5.94 -4.97 -1.68
N LEU A 150 6.85 -5.79 -2.19
CA LEU A 150 6.78 -7.23 -2.14
C LEU A 150 7.85 -7.77 -1.19
N VAL A 151 7.48 -8.70 -0.33
CA VAL A 151 8.40 -9.35 0.60
C VAL A 151 8.46 -10.84 0.28
N PHE A 152 9.64 -11.31 -0.06
CA PHE A 152 9.92 -12.71 -0.30
C PHE A 152 10.66 -13.29 0.89
N TYR A 153 10.20 -14.43 1.38
CA TYR A 153 10.94 -15.20 2.36
C TYR A 153 12.05 -16.00 1.69
N SER A 154 13.25 -15.93 2.21
CA SER A 154 14.40 -16.68 1.74
C SER A 154 15.05 -17.43 2.90
N PRO A 155 15.35 -18.74 2.79
CA PRO A 155 16.05 -19.49 3.83
C PRO A 155 17.43 -18.93 4.18
N LYS A 156 18.04 -18.16 3.26
CA LYS A 156 19.39 -17.59 3.47
C LYS A 156 19.37 -16.16 4.03
N PHE A 157 18.35 -15.38 3.67
CA PHE A 157 18.31 -13.93 3.95
C PHE A 157 17.11 -13.53 4.79
N ASN A 158 16.25 -14.49 5.21
CA ASN A 158 14.94 -14.19 5.78
C ASN A 158 14.08 -13.37 4.82
N ASN A 159 13.58 -12.21 5.23
CA ASN A 159 12.75 -11.37 4.39
C ASN A 159 13.60 -10.50 3.46
N VAL A 160 13.34 -10.62 2.16
CA VAL A 160 13.93 -9.75 1.14
C VAL A 160 12.82 -8.84 0.59
N TYR A 161 13.01 -7.54 0.71
CA TYR A 161 12.03 -6.52 0.38
C TYR A 161 12.30 -5.95 -1.00
N PHE A 162 11.28 -5.93 -1.86
CA PHE A 162 11.37 -5.37 -3.21
C PHE A 162 10.34 -4.27 -3.40
N LYS A 163 10.75 -3.16 -4.01
CA LYS A 163 9.89 -2.07 -4.46
C LYS A 163 10.00 -1.87 -5.97
N LYS A 164 8.95 -1.33 -6.58
CA LYS A 164 9.03 -0.90 -7.98
C LYS A 164 10.13 0.14 -8.15
N GLY A 165 10.90 0.00 -9.20
CA GLY A 165 11.96 0.93 -9.54
C GLY A 165 12.98 0.32 -10.49
N GLN A 166 13.81 1.19 -11.05
CA GLN A 166 14.94 0.81 -11.88
C GLN A 166 16.21 0.82 -11.03
N TRP A 167 17.07 -0.16 -11.27
CA TRP A 167 18.38 -0.19 -10.63
C TRP A 167 19.23 1.00 -11.10
N LYS A 168 19.90 1.63 -10.18
CA LYS A 168 20.89 2.69 -10.42
C LYS A 168 22.13 2.39 -9.61
N ALA A 169 23.30 2.75 -10.14
CA ALA A 169 24.53 2.65 -9.37
C ALA A 169 24.41 3.44 -8.07
N LEU A 170 24.92 2.85 -6.98
CA LEU A 170 24.99 3.55 -5.71
C LEU A 170 26.14 4.55 -5.76
N ASP A 171 25.84 5.79 -5.42
CA ASP A 171 26.87 6.81 -5.20
C ASP A 171 27.75 6.35 -4.02
N LYS A 172 29.07 6.50 -4.19
CA LYS A 172 30.05 6.10 -3.20
C LYS A 172 30.15 7.12 -2.08
#